data_7f5e23854e39526f0c66ea243860dd9e
#
_entry.id   7f5e23854e39526f0c66ea243860dd9e
#
_cell.length_a   1.000
_cell.length_b   1.000
_cell.length_c   1.000
_cell.angle_alpha   90.00
_cell.angle_beta   90.00
_cell.angle_gamma   90.00
#
_symmetry.space_group_name_H-M   'P 1'
#
loop_
_entity.id
_entity.type
_entity.pdbx_description
1 polymer ?
#
loop_
_entity_poly.entity_id
_entity_poly.type
_entity_poly.pdbx_seq_one_letter_code
_entity_poly.pdbx_strand_id
1 'polypeptide(L)'
;GGLSYGMKSAGFHILAGFDLDYTCQYAYETNTGGEFIYKDISTVTAEDILPRYSKGAIHVLAGCAPCQPFSSYAFKNKEKDPNKYDLLYEFGRLVREVKPDIVTMENVPAIRKFKLKPVLQDFISLLEKEEYDVWCDVVYCPDFGIPQTRKRLVLIASKLGDVEPLAATHDKENYVTVRDIIENLPALGAGQIDPNDPLHRCSALSELNLRRIRSTPEGGGWKSWPNELVLECHKKEGGKSFGSVYGRMKWDEPSPTMTTQCTGIGNGRFGHPSQDRAISAREAALLQTFPSDYKFFKDEKSVSLTIASRYIGNAVPPKLGEIIALSIIHHLKYHK
;
A
#
# COMPACT_ATOMS: atom_id res chain seq x y z
N GLY A 1 -7.52 4.64 -2.99
CA GLY A 1 -7.31 6.10 -2.94
C GLY A 1 -6.14 6.60 -2.08
N GLY A 2 -5.28 5.69 -1.51
CA GLY A 2 -4.21 6.11 -0.59
C GLY A 2 -3.19 7.07 -1.21
N LEU A 3 -2.73 6.80 -2.44
CA LEU A 3 -1.84 7.72 -3.16
C LEU A 3 -2.50 9.08 -3.36
N SER A 4 -3.70 9.11 -3.93
CA SER A 4 -4.44 10.35 -4.20
C SER A 4 -4.76 11.12 -2.91
N TYR A 5 -5.09 10.41 -1.82
CA TYR A 5 -5.30 11.04 -0.52
C TYR A 5 -4.01 11.71 0.00
N GLY A 6 -2.88 11.02 -0.08
CA GLY A 6 -1.59 11.58 0.32
C GLY A 6 -1.20 12.81 -0.52
N MET A 7 -1.43 12.76 -1.84
CA MET A 7 -1.20 13.91 -2.72
C MET A 7 -2.10 15.10 -2.35
N LYS A 8 -3.39 14.84 -2.08
CA LYS A 8 -4.32 15.88 -1.58
C LYS A 8 -3.83 16.51 -0.28
N SER A 9 -3.33 15.70 0.66
CA SER A 9 -2.81 16.19 1.96
C SER A 9 -1.62 17.14 1.78
N ALA A 10 -0.83 16.95 0.72
CA ALA A 10 0.25 17.86 0.35
C ALA A 10 -0.22 19.10 -0.47
N GLY A 11 -1.52 19.24 -0.74
CA GLY A 11 -2.08 20.39 -1.43
C GLY A 11 -2.35 20.19 -2.93
N PHE A 12 -2.25 18.97 -3.46
CA PHE A 12 -2.65 18.69 -4.83
C PHE A 12 -4.17 18.71 -4.99
N HIS A 13 -4.63 19.22 -6.11
CA HIS A 13 -6.03 19.12 -6.50
C HIS A 13 -6.26 17.80 -7.24
N ILE A 14 -7.00 16.87 -6.63
CA ILE A 14 -7.28 15.56 -7.21
C ILE A 14 -8.49 15.68 -8.13
N LEU A 15 -8.28 15.44 -9.42
CA LEU A 15 -9.31 15.62 -10.44
C LEU A 15 -10.12 14.33 -10.63
N ALA A 16 -9.45 13.21 -10.88
CA ALA A 16 -10.08 11.92 -11.10
C ALA A 16 -9.14 10.75 -10.76
N GLY A 17 -9.74 9.56 -10.57
CA GLY A 17 -9.05 8.29 -10.50
C GLY A 17 -9.78 7.23 -11.31
N PHE A 18 -9.03 6.42 -12.05
CA PHE A 18 -9.53 5.32 -12.88
C PHE A 18 -9.21 3.99 -12.20
N ASP A 19 -10.19 3.15 -12.02
CA ASP A 19 -10.01 1.79 -11.46
C ASP A 19 -11.12 0.84 -11.94
N LEU A 20 -10.84 -0.45 -11.96
CA LEU A 20 -11.81 -1.52 -12.24
C LEU A 20 -12.53 -2.04 -10.99
N ASP A 21 -12.09 -1.67 -9.79
CA ASP A 21 -12.79 -2.02 -8.56
C ASP A 21 -13.76 -0.90 -8.15
N TYR A 22 -14.98 -0.95 -8.71
CA TYR A 22 -16.03 0.02 -8.40
C TYR A 22 -16.36 0.14 -6.92
N THR A 23 -16.03 -0.89 -6.13
CA THR A 23 -16.27 -0.87 -4.68
C THR A 23 -15.40 0.15 -3.95
N CYS A 24 -14.33 0.65 -4.60
CA CYS A 24 -13.48 1.71 -4.07
C CYS A 24 -14.05 3.12 -4.27
N GLN A 25 -15.10 3.30 -5.07
CA GLN A 25 -15.65 4.60 -5.45
C GLN A 25 -15.97 5.48 -4.24
N TYR A 26 -16.77 4.99 -3.31
CA TYR A 26 -17.16 5.77 -2.13
C TYR A 26 -15.94 6.27 -1.34
N ALA A 27 -15.00 5.36 -1.04
CA ALA A 27 -13.81 5.72 -0.28
C ALA A 27 -12.91 6.69 -1.04
N TYR A 28 -12.81 6.55 -2.37
CA TYR A 28 -12.04 7.46 -3.20
C TYR A 28 -12.64 8.86 -3.21
N GLU A 29 -13.89 9.01 -3.64
CA GLU A 29 -14.55 10.31 -3.81
C GLU A 29 -14.69 11.07 -2.48
N THR A 30 -15.13 10.37 -1.42
CA THR A 30 -15.36 10.98 -0.11
C THR A 30 -14.08 11.55 0.49
N ASN A 31 -12.96 10.86 0.37
CA ASN A 31 -11.72 11.28 1.02
C ASN A 31 -10.86 12.19 0.13
N THR A 32 -10.85 11.99 -1.18
CA THR A 32 -10.00 12.76 -2.09
C THR A 32 -10.72 13.99 -2.67
N GLY A 33 -12.03 13.94 -2.85
CA GLY A 33 -12.82 14.92 -3.56
C GLY A 33 -12.72 14.82 -5.08
N GLY A 34 -11.88 13.91 -5.60
CA GLY A 34 -11.78 13.64 -7.04
C GLY A 34 -12.87 12.70 -7.53
N GLU A 35 -13.19 12.78 -8.82
CA GLU A 35 -14.15 11.89 -9.48
C GLU A 35 -13.60 10.46 -9.57
N PHE A 36 -14.39 9.44 -9.23
CA PHE A 36 -14.03 8.04 -9.49
C PHE A 36 -14.62 7.58 -10.82
N ILE A 37 -13.77 7.08 -11.71
CA ILE A 37 -14.18 6.65 -13.05
C ILE A 37 -13.95 5.15 -13.14
N TYR A 38 -15.07 4.38 -13.19
CA TYR A 38 -15.03 2.94 -13.41
C TYR A 38 -14.71 2.65 -14.87
N LYS A 39 -13.44 2.44 -15.19
CA LYS A 39 -12.99 2.21 -16.57
C LYS A 39 -11.69 1.41 -16.59
N ASP A 40 -11.58 0.50 -17.56
CA ASP A 40 -10.35 -0.24 -17.83
C ASP A 40 -9.30 0.71 -18.40
N ILE A 41 -8.09 0.72 -17.85
CA ILE A 41 -6.98 1.57 -18.28
C ILE A 41 -6.64 1.37 -19.77
N SER A 42 -6.85 0.17 -20.32
CA SER A 42 -6.64 -0.14 -21.75
C SER A 42 -7.62 0.61 -22.67
N THR A 43 -8.76 1.06 -22.12
CA THR A 43 -9.79 1.79 -22.87
C THR A 43 -9.82 3.29 -22.53
N VAL A 44 -9.05 3.73 -21.54
CA VAL A 44 -8.91 5.16 -21.20
C VAL A 44 -8.11 5.85 -22.30
N THR A 45 -8.55 7.05 -22.70
CA THR A 45 -7.91 7.89 -23.72
C THR A 45 -7.54 9.26 -23.17
N ALA A 46 -6.78 10.03 -23.94
CA ALA A 46 -6.49 11.43 -23.61
C ALA A 46 -7.77 12.28 -23.46
N GLU A 47 -8.82 11.97 -24.21
CA GLU A 47 -10.12 12.65 -24.14
C GLU A 47 -10.83 12.44 -22.80
N ASP A 48 -10.56 11.32 -22.12
CA ASP A 48 -11.07 11.09 -20.77
C ASP A 48 -10.32 11.93 -19.71
N ILE A 49 -9.11 12.39 -19.99
CA ILE A 49 -8.20 13.02 -19.01
C ILE A 49 -8.06 14.51 -19.25
N LEU A 50 -7.70 14.92 -20.47
CA LEU A 50 -7.34 16.30 -20.80
C LEU A 50 -8.42 17.35 -20.44
N PRO A 51 -9.74 17.10 -20.64
CA PRO A 51 -10.77 18.09 -20.29
C PRO A 51 -10.86 18.40 -18.80
N ARG A 52 -10.27 17.55 -17.92
CA ARG A 52 -10.26 17.73 -16.47
C ARG A 52 -9.15 18.66 -16.01
N TYR A 53 -8.08 18.77 -16.77
CA TYR A 53 -6.97 19.65 -16.42
C TYR A 53 -7.34 21.13 -16.57
N SER A 54 -6.95 21.92 -15.58
CA SER A 54 -7.12 23.38 -15.63
C SER A 54 -6.03 24.01 -16.50
N LYS A 55 -6.43 24.95 -17.34
CA LYS A 55 -5.50 25.68 -18.21
C LYS A 55 -4.45 26.44 -17.36
N GLY A 56 -3.18 26.25 -17.67
CA GLY A 56 -2.08 26.93 -16.99
C GLY A 56 -1.69 26.31 -15.63
N ALA A 57 -2.30 25.21 -15.20
CA ALA A 57 -1.85 24.44 -14.07
C ALA A 57 -0.74 23.45 -14.48
N ILE A 58 0.07 23.03 -13.51
CA ILE A 58 1.00 21.90 -13.67
C ILE A 58 0.18 20.61 -13.64
N HIS A 59 0.30 19.80 -14.68
CA HIS A 59 -0.44 18.56 -14.85
C HIS A 59 0.38 17.38 -14.35
N VAL A 60 -0.18 16.62 -13.42
CA VAL A 60 0.46 15.42 -12.86
C VAL A 60 -0.38 14.19 -13.20
N LEU A 61 0.26 13.19 -13.79
CA LEU A 61 -0.32 11.87 -14.02
C LEU A 61 0.34 10.84 -13.09
N ALA A 62 -0.45 10.24 -12.20
CA ALA A 62 0.03 9.29 -11.20
C ALA A 62 -0.52 7.89 -11.47
N GLY A 63 0.33 6.86 -11.39
CA GLY A 63 -0.05 5.47 -11.64
C GLY A 63 0.45 4.50 -10.58
N CYS A 64 -0.39 3.50 -10.27
CA CYS A 64 -0.02 2.35 -9.43
C CYS A 64 -0.41 1.07 -10.19
N ALA A 65 0.40 0.67 -11.17
CA ALA A 65 0.13 -0.54 -11.94
C ALA A 65 0.08 -1.77 -11.02
N PRO A 66 -0.85 -2.73 -11.24
CA PRO A 66 -0.99 -3.90 -10.39
C PRO A 66 0.33 -4.67 -10.23
N CYS A 67 0.73 -4.88 -8.97
CA CYS A 67 1.97 -5.59 -8.63
C CYS A 67 1.83 -7.12 -8.58
N GLN A 68 0.63 -7.67 -8.75
CA GLN A 68 0.37 -9.10 -8.64
C GLN A 68 1.28 -9.97 -9.52
N PRO A 69 1.57 -9.61 -10.79
CA PRO A 69 2.49 -10.38 -11.63
C PRO A 69 3.93 -10.41 -11.12
N PHE A 70 4.34 -9.41 -10.32
CA PHE A 70 5.71 -9.22 -9.84
C PHE A 70 5.91 -9.69 -8.39
N SER A 71 4.85 -10.13 -7.71
CA SER A 71 4.95 -10.58 -6.32
C SER A 71 5.59 -11.95 -6.21
N SER A 72 6.34 -12.20 -5.11
CA SER A 72 6.95 -13.50 -4.81
C SER A 72 5.93 -14.63 -4.71
N TYR A 73 4.66 -14.32 -4.41
CA TYR A 73 3.55 -15.26 -4.35
C TYR A 73 3.10 -15.71 -5.75
N ALA A 74 3.06 -14.80 -6.72
CA ALA A 74 2.70 -15.10 -8.11
C ALA A 74 3.76 -15.96 -8.82
N PHE A 75 5.05 -15.85 -8.42
CA PHE A 75 6.11 -16.69 -8.98
C PHE A 75 5.94 -18.19 -8.68
N LYS A 76 5.26 -18.56 -7.61
CA LYS A 76 5.00 -19.96 -7.23
C LYS A 76 3.76 -20.54 -7.91
N ASN A 77 2.81 -19.72 -8.31
CA ASN A 77 1.59 -20.14 -8.99
C ASN A 77 1.73 -19.89 -10.49
N LYS A 78 1.71 -20.98 -11.28
CA LYS A 78 1.92 -20.95 -12.74
C LYS A 78 0.80 -20.31 -13.58
N GLU A 79 -0.24 -19.73 -12.96
CA GLU A 79 -1.27 -18.96 -13.66
C GLU A 79 -0.78 -17.55 -13.96
N LYS A 80 -0.05 -17.45 -15.07
CA LYS A 80 0.40 -16.18 -15.62
C LYS A 80 -0.60 -15.73 -16.66
N ASP A 81 -1.48 -14.83 -16.30
CA ASP A 81 -2.23 -14.05 -17.28
C ASP A 81 -1.24 -13.07 -17.96
N PRO A 82 -0.90 -13.29 -19.25
CA PRO A 82 0.07 -12.45 -19.95
C PRO A 82 -0.40 -10.99 -20.06
N ASN A 83 -1.69 -10.71 -20.01
CA ASN A 83 -2.27 -9.38 -20.16
C ASN A 83 -2.00 -8.47 -18.93
N LYS A 84 -1.76 -9.07 -17.76
CA LYS A 84 -1.45 -8.30 -16.53
C LYS A 84 -0.11 -7.56 -16.56
N TYR A 85 0.79 -7.93 -17.47
CA TYR A 85 2.07 -7.22 -17.67
C TYR A 85 1.91 -5.98 -18.54
N ASP A 86 0.84 -5.89 -19.29
CA ASP A 86 0.64 -4.85 -20.29
C ASP A 86 0.11 -3.54 -19.68
N LEU A 87 -0.35 -3.56 -18.41
CA LEU A 87 -0.92 -2.37 -17.75
C LEU A 87 0.09 -1.22 -17.55
N LEU A 88 1.38 -1.53 -17.41
CA LEU A 88 2.40 -0.48 -17.39
C LEU A 88 2.65 0.09 -18.80
N TYR A 89 2.52 -0.71 -19.86
CA TYR A 89 2.56 -0.20 -21.23
C TYR A 89 1.34 0.69 -21.54
N GLU A 90 0.15 0.34 -21.02
CA GLU A 90 -1.03 1.19 -21.13
C GLU A 90 -0.85 2.52 -20.39
N PHE A 91 -0.23 2.51 -19.21
CA PHE A 91 0.13 3.74 -18.53
C PHE A 91 1.11 4.59 -19.37
N GLY A 92 2.12 3.94 -19.99
CA GLY A 92 3.05 4.59 -20.92
C GLY A 92 2.35 5.16 -22.16
N ARG A 93 1.34 4.47 -22.70
CA ARG A 93 0.49 4.98 -23.79
C ARG A 93 -0.20 6.28 -23.38
N LEU A 94 -0.81 6.29 -22.20
CA LEU A 94 -1.48 7.49 -21.67
C LEU A 94 -0.50 8.64 -21.43
N VAL A 95 0.71 8.37 -20.95
CA VAL A 95 1.74 9.43 -20.82
C VAL A 95 2.02 10.09 -22.17
N ARG A 96 2.17 9.31 -23.25
CA ARG A 96 2.40 9.87 -24.60
C ARG A 96 1.22 10.66 -25.15
N GLU A 97 0.00 10.20 -24.88
CA GLU A 97 -1.22 10.85 -25.37
C GLU A 97 -1.54 12.14 -24.59
N VAL A 98 -1.40 12.09 -23.26
CA VAL A 98 -1.77 13.19 -22.36
C VAL A 98 -0.65 14.23 -22.23
N LYS A 99 0.62 13.78 -22.30
CA LYS A 99 1.83 14.63 -22.15
C LYS A 99 1.80 15.52 -20.89
N PRO A 100 1.57 14.93 -19.69
CA PRO A 100 1.56 15.72 -18.47
C PRO A 100 2.94 16.34 -18.20
N ASP A 101 3.01 17.38 -17.38
CA ASP A 101 4.28 18.00 -16.99
C ASP A 101 5.10 17.06 -16.10
N ILE A 102 4.40 16.30 -15.24
CA ILE A 102 5.01 15.36 -14.29
C ILE A 102 4.29 14.01 -14.33
N VAL A 103 5.07 12.94 -14.30
CA VAL A 103 4.61 11.56 -14.16
C VAL A 103 5.13 10.98 -12.87
N THR A 104 4.31 10.27 -12.11
CA THR A 104 4.79 9.46 -10.97
C THR A 104 4.20 8.06 -10.99
N MET A 105 4.98 7.08 -10.56
CA MET A 105 4.57 5.69 -10.49
C MET A 105 5.08 5.03 -9.22
N GLU A 106 4.20 4.27 -8.53
CA GLU A 106 4.58 3.39 -7.41
C GLU A 106 4.41 1.93 -7.80
N ASN A 107 5.36 1.08 -7.37
CA ASN A 107 5.27 -0.36 -7.57
C ASN A 107 6.08 -1.15 -6.51
N VAL A 108 6.05 -2.47 -6.59
CA VAL A 108 6.92 -3.32 -5.77
C VAL A 108 8.34 -3.37 -6.34
N PRO A 109 9.41 -3.47 -5.50
CA PRO A 109 10.79 -3.54 -5.96
C PRO A 109 11.09 -4.70 -6.92
N ALA A 110 10.29 -5.77 -6.86
CA ALA A 110 10.48 -6.96 -7.69
C ALA A 110 10.33 -6.68 -9.19
N ILE A 111 9.66 -5.59 -9.60
CA ILE A 111 9.54 -5.18 -11.00
C ILE A 111 10.92 -4.93 -11.63
N ARG A 112 11.93 -4.46 -10.88
CA ARG A 112 13.32 -4.29 -11.34
C ARG A 112 13.98 -5.60 -11.79
N LYS A 113 13.56 -6.72 -11.23
CA LYS A 113 14.16 -8.06 -11.47
C LYS A 113 13.34 -8.92 -12.41
N PHE A 114 12.32 -8.36 -13.02
CA PHE A 114 11.42 -9.12 -13.86
C PHE A 114 12.07 -9.43 -15.21
N LYS A 115 12.43 -10.73 -15.42
CA LYS A 115 13.25 -11.17 -16.56
C LYS A 115 12.44 -11.48 -17.84
N LEU A 116 11.13 -11.70 -17.74
CA LEU A 116 10.31 -12.13 -18.89
C LEU A 116 10.01 -10.97 -19.86
N LYS A 117 9.79 -9.77 -19.33
CA LYS A 117 9.60 -8.54 -20.10
C LYS A 117 10.27 -7.39 -19.32
N PRO A 118 11.12 -6.56 -19.91
CA PRO A 118 11.79 -5.45 -19.22
C PRO A 118 10.87 -4.23 -19.05
N VAL A 119 9.64 -4.46 -18.58
CA VAL A 119 8.55 -3.47 -18.56
C VAL A 119 8.91 -2.15 -17.87
N LEU A 120 9.71 -2.20 -16.80
CA LEU A 120 10.18 -0.98 -16.12
C LEU A 120 11.19 -0.24 -16.98
N GLN A 121 12.13 -0.95 -17.59
CA GLN A 121 13.17 -0.35 -18.45
C GLN A 121 12.54 0.27 -19.70
N ASP A 122 11.59 -0.44 -20.32
CA ASP A 122 10.83 0.07 -21.46
C ASP A 122 10.06 1.33 -21.10
N PHE A 123 9.45 1.38 -19.89
CA PHE A 123 8.74 2.54 -19.42
C PHE A 123 9.68 3.73 -19.15
N ILE A 124 10.84 3.51 -18.54
CA ILE A 124 11.86 4.56 -18.34
C ILE A 124 12.34 5.09 -19.71
N SER A 125 12.69 4.19 -20.63
CA SER A 125 13.13 4.59 -21.98
C SER A 125 12.05 5.34 -22.77
N LEU A 126 10.78 5.03 -22.53
CA LEU A 126 9.66 5.78 -23.11
C LEU A 126 9.64 7.21 -22.56
N LEU A 127 9.75 7.36 -21.22
CA LEU A 127 9.75 8.69 -20.58
C LEU A 127 10.93 9.55 -21.07
N GLU A 128 12.14 8.98 -21.13
CA GLU A 128 13.33 9.66 -21.66
C GLU A 128 13.15 10.12 -23.12
N LYS A 129 12.52 9.28 -23.97
CA LYS A 129 12.19 9.65 -25.37
C LYS A 129 11.14 10.77 -25.47
N GLU A 130 10.26 10.86 -24.49
CA GLU A 130 9.24 11.92 -24.38
C GLU A 130 9.79 13.15 -23.63
N GLU A 131 11.12 13.23 -23.45
CA GLU A 131 11.86 14.38 -22.87
C GLU A 131 11.57 14.60 -21.39
N TYR A 132 11.33 13.52 -20.61
CA TYR A 132 11.28 13.59 -19.16
C TYR A 132 12.64 13.26 -18.54
N ASP A 133 13.06 14.05 -17.58
CA ASP A 133 14.09 13.67 -16.62
C ASP A 133 13.50 12.70 -15.61
N VAL A 134 14.15 11.54 -15.40
CA VAL A 134 13.59 10.42 -14.64
C VAL A 134 14.42 10.10 -13.42
N TRP A 135 13.81 10.23 -12.25
CA TRP A 135 14.30 9.62 -11.02
C TRP A 135 13.51 8.34 -10.71
N CYS A 136 14.20 7.24 -10.38
CA CYS A 136 13.55 5.97 -10.04
C CYS A 136 14.39 5.19 -9.03
N ASP A 137 13.88 5.01 -7.80
CA ASP A 137 14.57 4.20 -6.79
C ASP A 137 13.63 3.46 -5.83
N VAL A 138 14.22 2.60 -4.99
CA VAL A 138 13.49 1.85 -3.96
C VAL A 138 13.50 2.63 -2.66
N VAL A 139 12.33 3.07 -2.26
CA VAL A 139 12.08 3.77 -1.00
C VAL A 139 11.80 2.75 0.11
N TYR A 140 12.46 2.89 1.25
CA TYR A 140 12.15 2.16 2.48
C TYR A 140 11.24 3.02 3.35
N CYS A 141 10.00 2.60 3.56
CA CYS A 141 8.96 3.41 4.18
C CYS A 141 9.28 3.95 5.59
N PRO A 142 9.94 3.18 6.48
CA PRO A 142 10.35 3.72 7.79
C PRO A 142 11.25 4.95 7.73
N ASP A 143 12.10 5.08 6.70
CA ASP A 143 12.98 6.24 6.51
C ASP A 143 12.19 7.56 6.34
N PHE A 144 10.89 7.45 6.13
CA PHE A 144 9.96 8.57 5.93
C PHE A 144 8.84 8.64 6.99
N GLY A 145 9.05 8.01 8.15
CA GLY A 145 8.09 8.04 9.25
C GLY A 145 6.82 7.22 9.01
N ILE A 146 6.87 6.24 8.10
CA ILE A 146 5.79 5.27 7.89
C ILE A 146 6.05 4.07 8.81
N PRO A 147 5.15 3.73 9.75
CA PRO A 147 5.37 2.70 10.78
C PRO A 147 5.29 1.28 10.23
N GLN A 148 5.95 1.01 9.10
CA GLN A 148 5.82 -0.25 8.36
C GLN A 148 7.10 -0.59 7.59
N THR A 149 7.63 -1.80 7.80
CA THR A 149 8.81 -2.34 7.08
C THR A 149 8.48 -2.66 5.62
N ARG A 150 8.05 -1.64 4.88
CA ARG A 150 7.61 -1.72 3.49
C ARG A 150 8.64 -1.10 2.57
N LYS A 151 8.94 -1.76 1.45
CA LYS A 151 9.78 -1.22 0.37
C LYS A 151 8.94 -1.03 -0.88
N ARG A 152 9.10 0.11 -1.55
CA ARG A 152 8.42 0.40 -2.81
C ARG A 152 9.35 1.05 -3.80
N LEU A 153 9.21 0.66 -5.06
CA LEU A 153 9.78 1.40 -6.17
C LEU A 153 8.93 2.65 -6.35
N VAL A 154 9.56 3.80 -6.36
CA VAL A 154 8.96 5.08 -6.71
C VAL A 154 9.69 5.64 -7.91
N LEU A 155 8.93 6.12 -8.87
CA LEU A 155 9.42 6.85 -10.03
C LEU A 155 8.75 8.22 -10.05
N ILE A 156 9.55 9.26 -10.27
CA ILE A 156 9.08 10.62 -10.57
C ILE A 156 9.81 11.06 -11.83
N ALA A 157 9.06 11.53 -12.81
CA ALA A 157 9.61 12.03 -14.07
C ALA A 157 9.02 13.41 -14.37
N SER A 158 9.84 14.33 -14.85
CA SER A 158 9.47 15.73 -15.08
C SER A 158 9.98 16.24 -16.42
N LYS A 159 9.19 17.07 -17.10
CA LYS A 159 9.62 17.86 -18.25
C LYS A 159 10.21 19.22 -17.85
N LEU A 160 10.27 19.50 -16.56
CA LEU A 160 10.66 20.81 -16.05
C LEU A 160 12.10 20.82 -15.53
N GLY A 161 12.83 19.70 -15.63
CA GLY A 161 14.21 19.54 -15.21
C GLY A 161 14.44 18.35 -14.26
N ASP A 162 15.67 18.19 -13.77
CA ASP A 162 16.10 17.10 -12.91
C ASP A 162 15.29 16.99 -11.63
N VAL A 163 14.85 15.77 -11.30
CA VAL A 163 14.06 15.50 -10.11
C VAL A 163 14.95 15.06 -8.96
N GLU A 164 14.96 15.85 -7.90
CA GLU A 164 15.57 15.48 -6.62
C GLU A 164 14.46 15.20 -5.59
N PRO A 165 14.21 13.95 -5.19
CA PRO A 165 13.22 13.65 -4.17
C PRO A 165 13.69 14.10 -2.79
N LEU A 166 12.73 14.27 -1.88
CA LEU A 166 13.04 14.61 -0.48
C LEU A 166 13.93 13.54 0.15
N ALA A 167 14.90 13.99 0.95
CA ALA A 167 15.74 13.10 1.73
C ALA A 167 14.93 12.37 2.82
N ALA A 168 15.46 11.25 3.28
CA ALA A 168 14.93 10.53 4.42
C ALA A 168 14.90 11.45 5.68
N THR A 169 13.82 11.34 6.44
CA THR A 169 13.58 12.13 7.67
C THR A 169 13.79 11.31 8.94
N HIS A 170 13.89 10.00 8.82
CA HIS A 170 14.01 9.03 9.92
C HIS A 170 15.14 8.03 9.63
N ASP A 171 15.68 7.46 10.70
CA ASP A 171 16.64 6.36 10.68
C ASP A 171 16.25 5.30 11.72
N LYS A 172 17.08 4.28 11.91
CA LYS A 172 16.77 3.16 12.82
C LYS A 172 16.57 3.57 14.29
N GLU A 173 17.10 4.71 14.70
CA GLU A 173 17.03 5.18 16.09
C GLU A 173 15.72 5.90 16.38
N ASN A 174 15.05 6.40 15.33
CA ASN A 174 13.83 7.20 15.45
C ASN A 174 12.67 6.75 14.54
N TYR A 175 12.68 5.50 14.06
CA TYR A 175 11.55 4.96 13.30
C TYR A 175 10.26 4.98 14.11
N VAL A 176 9.18 5.38 13.48
CA VAL A 176 7.83 5.29 14.06
C VAL A 176 7.47 3.81 14.25
N THR A 177 7.06 3.45 15.45
CA THR A 177 6.84 2.08 15.89
C THR A 177 5.36 1.70 15.94
N VAL A 178 5.07 0.43 16.13
CA VAL A 178 3.70 -0.04 16.39
C VAL A 178 3.12 0.65 17.63
N ARG A 179 3.94 0.83 18.68
CA ARG A 179 3.56 1.49 19.94
C ARG A 179 3.03 2.88 19.70
N ASP A 180 3.76 3.70 18.96
CA ASP A 180 3.41 5.08 18.67
C ASP A 180 2.03 5.24 18.02
N ILE A 181 1.56 4.18 17.32
CA ILE A 181 0.35 4.24 16.52
C ILE A 181 -0.86 3.61 17.19
N ILE A 182 -0.71 2.47 17.88
CA ILE A 182 -1.88 1.68 18.31
C ILE A 182 -1.98 1.46 19.82
N GLU A 183 -0.98 1.85 20.63
CA GLU A 183 -0.97 1.56 22.07
C GLU A 183 -2.20 2.16 22.80
N ASN A 184 -2.63 3.35 22.39
CA ASN A 184 -3.72 4.09 23.03
C ASN A 184 -5.13 3.73 22.53
N LEU A 185 -5.24 2.75 21.61
CA LEU A 185 -6.55 2.30 21.16
C LEU A 185 -7.23 1.42 22.20
N PRO A 186 -8.58 1.41 22.27
CA PRO A 186 -9.32 0.55 23.17
C PRO A 186 -8.93 -0.92 23.04
N ALA A 187 -8.81 -1.62 24.16
CA ALA A 187 -8.51 -3.05 24.15
C ALA A 187 -9.69 -3.85 23.60
N LEU A 188 -9.41 -4.88 22.80
CA LEU A 188 -10.39 -5.80 22.23
C LEU A 188 -10.03 -7.26 22.54
N GLY A 189 -11.03 -8.09 22.72
CA GLY A 189 -10.90 -9.55 22.61
C GLY A 189 -11.07 -10.03 21.17
N ALA A 190 -10.64 -11.28 20.89
CA ALA A 190 -10.86 -11.90 19.58
C ALA A 190 -12.37 -11.92 19.22
N GLY A 191 -12.70 -11.43 18.02
CA GLY A 191 -14.07 -11.32 17.53
C GLY A 191 -14.84 -10.11 18.01
N GLN A 192 -14.27 -9.25 18.86
CA GLN A 192 -14.94 -8.06 19.37
C GLN A 192 -14.89 -6.87 18.38
N ILE A 193 -15.79 -5.93 18.64
CA ILE A 193 -15.95 -4.67 17.92
C ILE A 193 -16.04 -3.57 18.94
N ASP A 194 -15.33 -2.46 18.74
CA ASP A 194 -15.52 -1.25 19.53
C ASP A 194 -16.88 -0.61 19.16
N PRO A 195 -17.76 -0.32 20.12
CA PRO A 195 -19.07 0.29 19.85
C PRO A 195 -18.95 1.73 19.29
N ASN A 196 -17.84 2.42 19.52
CA ASN A 196 -17.62 3.81 19.08
C ASN A 196 -16.85 3.89 17.75
N ASP A 197 -16.17 2.81 17.34
CA ASP A 197 -15.44 2.73 16.08
C ASP A 197 -15.67 1.37 15.40
N PRO A 198 -16.66 1.23 14.53
CA PRO A 198 -16.96 -0.03 13.84
C PRO A 198 -15.80 -0.61 13.02
N LEU A 199 -14.81 0.20 12.63
CA LEU A 199 -13.59 -0.27 11.97
C LEU A 199 -12.61 -0.90 12.98
N HIS A 200 -12.68 -0.51 14.27
CA HIS A 200 -11.88 -1.11 15.33
C HIS A 200 -12.52 -2.45 15.75
N ARG A 201 -12.40 -3.41 14.87
CA ARG A 201 -12.90 -4.78 15.00
C ARG A 201 -11.86 -5.79 14.56
N CYS A 202 -11.84 -6.95 15.19
CA CYS A 202 -10.89 -8.02 14.87
C CYS A 202 -11.58 -9.35 14.57
N SER A 203 -10.87 -10.25 13.92
CA SER A 203 -11.35 -11.58 13.58
C SER A 203 -11.58 -12.41 14.85
N ALA A 204 -12.64 -13.18 14.85
CA ALA A 204 -12.82 -14.25 15.84
C ALA A 204 -11.75 -15.34 15.64
N LEU A 205 -11.34 -15.98 16.73
CA LEU A 205 -10.38 -17.08 16.70
C LEU A 205 -11.05 -18.35 17.25
N SER A 206 -10.74 -19.50 16.64
CA SER A 206 -11.09 -20.78 17.23
C SER A 206 -10.29 -21.00 18.52
N GLU A 207 -10.78 -21.89 19.40
CA GLU A 207 -10.09 -22.20 20.67
C GLU A 207 -8.65 -22.65 20.43
N LEU A 208 -8.41 -23.43 19.39
CA LEU A 208 -7.05 -23.84 18.98
C LEU A 208 -6.18 -22.62 18.62
N ASN A 209 -6.70 -21.65 17.87
CA ASN A 209 -5.96 -20.45 17.51
C ASN A 209 -5.80 -19.47 18.68
N LEU A 210 -6.73 -19.46 19.64
CA LEU A 210 -6.54 -18.75 20.91
C LEU A 210 -5.40 -19.36 21.73
N ARG A 211 -5.31 -20.69 21.83
CA ARG A 211 -4.18 -21.37 22.48
C ARG A 211 -2.86 -21.04 21.77
N ARG A 212 -2.84 -21.01 20.43
CA ARG A 212 -1.66 -20.66 19.63
C ARG A 212 -1.20 -19.24 19.90
N ILE A 213 -2.09 -18.25 19.82
CA ILE A 213 -1.71 -16.86 20.05
C ILE A 213 -1.24 -16.63 21.48
N ARG A 214 -1.88 -17.24 22.49
CA ARG A 214 -1.44 -17.20 23.91
C ARG A 214 -0.04 -17.76 24.10
N SER A 215 0.33 -18.80 23.34
CA SER A 215 1.67 -19.41 23.36
C SER A 215 2.69 -18.64 22.52
N THR A 216 2.29 -17.54 21.87
CA THR A 216 3.18 -16.73 21.02
C THR A 216 3.63 -15.50 21.79
N PRO A 217 4.91 -15.36 22.17
CA PRO A 217 5.41 -14.16 22.83
C PRO A 217 5.45 -12.99 21.86
N GLU A 218 5.58 -11.76 22.39
CA GLU A 218 5.84 -10.56 21.59
C GLU A 218 7.04 -10.79 20.65
N GLY A 219 6.88 -10.41 19.38
CA GLY A 219 7.89 -10.63 18.34
C GLY A 219 8.10 -12.11 17.97
N GLY A 220 7.49 -13.05 18.68
CA GLY A 220 7.56 -14.48 18.42
C GLY A 220 6.67 -14.96 17.27
N GLY A 221 6.61 -16.28 17.11
CA GLY A 221 5.78 -16.95 16.12
C GLY A 221 5.62 -18.43 16.44
N TRP A 222 5.10 -19.22 15.53
CA TRP A 222 4.80 -20.64 15.73
C TRP A 222 6.01 -21.49 16.18
N LYS A 223 7.23 -21.04 15.96
CA LYS A 223 8.47 -21.73 16.42
C LYS A 223 8.60 -21.74 17.94
N SER A 224 7.91 -20.88 18.67
CA SER A 224 7.88 -20.86 20.14
C SER A 224 6.79 -21.75 20.74
N TRP A 225 5.98 -22.42 19.92
CA TRP A 225 4.86 -23.21 20.41
C TRP A 225 5.27 -24.61 20.93
N PRO A 226 4.52 -25.15 21.89
CA PRO A 226 4.55 -26.58 22.18
C PRO A 226 4.22 -27.41 20.93
N ASN A 227 4.81 -28.58 20.79
CA ASN A 227 4.70 -29.43 19.59
C ASN A 227 3.26 -29.76 19.19
N GLU A 228 2.35 -29.89 20.15
CA GLU A 228 0.94 -30.17 19.90
C GLU A 228 0.17 -29.00 19.24
N LEU A 229 0.69 -27.79 19.30
CA LEU A 229 0.10 -26.61 18.65
C LEU A 229 0.68 -26.35 17.24
N VAL A 230 1.81 -26.97 16.91
CA VAL A 230 2.48 -26.78 15.61
C VAL A 230 1.69 -27.47 14.52
N LEU A 231 1.43 -26.75 13.42
CA LEU A 231 0.73 -27.32 12.27
C LEU A 231 1.60 -28.34 11.55
N GLU A 232 0.98 -29.40 11.04
CA GLU A 232 1.69 -30.45 10.29
C GLU A 232 2.45 -29.91 9.06
N CYS A 233 1.90 -28.87 8.40
CA CYS A 233 2.60 -28.23 7.29
C CYS A 233 3.91 -27.53 7.71
N HIS A 234 4.02 -27.04 8.94
CA HIS A 234 5.22 -26.38 9.45
C HIS A 234 6.31 -27.39 9.89
N LYS A 235 5.95 -28.63 10.16
CA LYS A 235 6.90 -29.71 10.47
C LYS A 235 7.67 -30.17 9.22
N LYS A 236 7.11 -29.96 8.03
CA LYS A 236 7.74 -30.29 6.75
C LYS A 236 8.83 -29.27 6.39
N GLU A 237 9.87 -29.69 5.65
CA GLU A 237 10.98 -28.83 5.22
C GLU A 237 10.50 -27.51 4.56
N GLY A 238 9.57 -27.59 3.61
CA GLY A 238 9.00 -26.41 2.95
C GLY A 238 8.25 -25.46 3.88
N GLY A 239 7.69 -25.96 5.00
CA GLY A 239 6.97 -25.19 6.00
C GLY A 239 7.86 -24.38 6.93
N LYS A 240 9.09 -24.85 7.16
CA LYS A 240 10.06 -24.19 8.06
C LYS A 240 10.42 -22.75 7.62
N SER A 241 10.32 -22.46 6.33
CA SER A 241 10.61 -21.15 5.76
C SER A 241 9.54 -20.07 6.07
N PHE A 242 8.31 -20.45 6.47
CA PHE A 242 7.22 -19.53 6.77
C PHE A 242 7.24 -19.07 8.24
N GLY A 243 8.33 -18.43 8.67
CA GLY A 243 8.52 -18.03 10.08
C GLY A 243 7.66 -16.83 10.54
N SER A 244 7.03 -16.09 9.63
CA SER A 244 6.25 -14.90 9.97
C SER A 244 4.77 -15.20 10.29
N VAL A 245 4.21 -16.30 9.76
CA VAL A 245 2.78 -16.64 9.99
C VAL A 245 2.55 -16.95 11.47
N TYR A 246 1.37 -16.61 11.95
CA TYR A 246 0.99 -16.70 13.37
C TYR A 246 1.91 -15.90 14.32
N GLY A 247 2.66 -14.93 13.82
CA GLY A 247 3.53 -14.11 14.64
C GLY A 247 2.82 -12.94 15.29
N ARG A 248 3.27 -12.54 16.48
CA ARG A 248 2.95 -11.27 17.12
C ARG A 248 3.92 -10.19 16.64
N MET A 249 3.41 -8.99 16.42
CA MET A 249 4.25 -7.81 16.22
C MET A 249 5.02 -7.48 17.50
N LYS A 250 6.02 -6.63 17.38
CA LYS A 250 6.69 -5.99 18.50
C LYS A 250 6.16 -4.59 18.68
N TRP A 251 6.13 -4.13 19.92
CA TRP A 251 5.73 -2.77 20.22
C TRP A 251 6.72 -1.73 19.67
N ASP A 252 8.01 -1.97 19.87
CA ASP A 252 9.07 -0.99 19.65
C ASP A 252 9.78 -1.17 18.31
N GLU A 253 9.07 -1.73 17.32
CA GLU A 253 9.53 -1.84 15.93
C GLU A 253 8.41 -1.38 14.96
N PRO A 254 8.76 -0.93 13.74
CA PRO A 254 7.77 -0.74 12.68
C PRO A 254 7.05 -2.07 12.37
N SER A 255 5.78 -1.98 12.04
CA SER A 255 4.95 -3.14 11.68
C SER A 255 5.46 -3.87 10.43
N PRO A 256 5.10 -5.14 10.22
CA PRO A 256 5.29 -5.77 8.91
C PRO A 256 4.43 -5.10 7.84
N THR A 257 4.78 -5.35 6.57
CA THR A 257 3.99 -4.85 5.43
C THR A 257 2.54 -5.29 5.52
N MET A 258 1.60 -4.34 5.55
CA MET A 258 0.16 -4.62 5.50
C MET A 258 -0.20 -5.27 4.16
N THR A 259 -0.89 -6.40 4.25
CA THR A 259 -1.38 -7.17 3.09
C THR A 259 -2.90 -7.21 3.07
N THR A 260 -3.48 -7.74 2.01
CA THR A 260 -4.94 -7.90 1.87
C THR A 260 -5.58 -8.84 2.90
N GLN A 261 -4.77 -9.48 3.74
CA GLN A 261 -5.21 -10.40 4.79
C GLN A 261 -4.61 -10.06 6.17
N CYS A 262 -4.28 -8.79 6.39
CA CYS A 262 -3.57 -8.32 7.59
C CYS A 262 -4.36 -8.47 8.92
N THR A 263 -5.66 -8.75 8.88
CA THR A 263 -6.49 -9.00 10.06
C THR A 263 -6.56 -10.49 10.46
N GLY A 264 -5.74 -11.36 9.85
CA GLY A 264 -5.69 -12.79 10.13
C GLY A 264 -4.33 -13.25 10.66
N ILE A 265 -4.29 -13.93 11.82
CA ILE A 265 -3.03 -14.40 12.43
C ILE A 265 -2.26 -15.41 11.56
N GLY A 266 -2.97 -16.20 10.74
CA GLY A 266 -2.37 -17.21 9.88
C GLY A 266 -1.69 -16.67 8.62
N ASN A 267 -1.84 -15.38 8.32
CA ASN A 267 -1.43 -14.78 7.04
C ASN A 267 -0.13 -13.95 7.13
N GLY A 268 0.47 -13.89 8.30
CA GLY A 268 1.69 -13.13 8.56
C GLY A 268 1.91 -12.88 10.04
N ARG A 269 2.75 -11.91 10.36
CA ARG A 269 3.01 -11.45 11.73
C ARG A 269 2.00 -10.37 12.11
N PHE A 270 0.71 -10.72 12.12
CA PHE A 270 -0.39 -9.80 12.38
C PHE A 270 -1.06 -10.00 13.75
N GLY A 271 -0.46 -10.79 14.63
CA GLY A 271 -0.87 -10.86 16.03
C GLY A 271 -0.59 -9.52 16.72
N HIS A 272 -1.56 -9.01 17.51
CA HIS A 272 -1.37 -7.83 18.34
C HIS A 272 -0.23 -8.09 19.35
N PRO A 273 0.65 -7.12 19.64
CA PRO A 273 1.82 -7.35 20.49
C PRO A 273 1.51 -7.97 21.86
N SER A 274 0.43 -7.52 22.53
CA SER A 274 0.06 -7.95 23.89
C SER A 274 -1.32 -8.59 24.04
N GLN A 275 -2.27 -8.35 23.09
CA GLN A 275 -3.62 -8.90 23.18
C GLN A 275 -3.73 -10.22 22.38
N ASP A 276 -4.59 -11.16 22.84
CA ASP A 276 -4.72 -12.50 22.25
C ASP A 276 -5.61 -12.51 21.00
N ARG A 277 -5.23 -11.72 19.99
CA ARG A 277 -5.95 -11.55 18.72
C ARG A 277 -5.03 -11.13 17.58
N ALA A 278 -5.56 -11.16 16.37
CA ALA A 278 -4.97 -10.39 15.27
C ALA A 278 -5.20 -8.88 15.50
N ILE A 279 -4.45 -8.04 14.79
CA ILE A 279 -4.77 -6.61 14.74
C ILE A 279 -6.16 -6.38 14.16
N SER A 280 -6.80 -5.29 14.61
CA SER A 280 -8.07 -4.84 14.06
C SER A 280 -7.90 -4.18 12.69
N ALA A 281 -9.02 -3.95 11.98
CA ALA A 281 -8.97 -3.21 10.73
C ALA A 281 -8.58 -1.73 10.95
N ARG A 282 -8.96 -1.13 12.10
CA ARG A 282 -8.53 0.23 12.49
C ARG A 282 -7.02 0.29 12.69
N GLU A 283 -6.47 -0.64 13.47
CA GLU A 283 -5.04 -0.73 13.71
C GLU A 283 -4.26 -0.92 12.39
N ALA A 284 -4.73 -1.80 11.51
CA ALA A 284 -4.14 -1.99 10.20
C ALA A 284 -4.19 -0.72 9.33
N ALA A 285 -5.29 0.04 9.37
CA ALA A 285 -5.45 1.29 8.64
C ALA A 285 -4.47 2.36 9.14
N LEU A 286 -4.34 2.52 10.46
CA LEU A 286 -3.41 3.49 11.06
C LEU A 286 -1.95 3.11 10.78
N LEU A 287 -1.58 1.84 10.88
CA LEU A 287 -0.25 1.34 10.53
C LEU A 287 0.06 1.48 9.03
N GLN A 288 -0.98 1.52 8.17
CA GLN A 288 -0.87 1.86 6.76
C GLN A 288 -0.88 3.38 6.51
N THR A 289 -0.93 4.18 7.56
CA THR A 289 -0.97 5.65 7.58
C THR A 289 -2.26 6.29 7.05
N PHE A 290 -3.37 5.55 7.00
CA PHE A 290 -4.66 6.20 6.84
C PHE A 290 -5.00 7.00 8.09
N PRO A 291 -5.53 8.22 7.99
CA PRO A 291 -5.96 8.97 9.17
C PRO A 291 -7.17 8.33 9.83
N SER A 292 -7.42 8.67 11.10
CA SER A 292 -8.50 8.09 11.89
C SER A 292 -9.89 8.39 11.35
N ASP A 293 -10.07 9.49 10.64
CA ASP A 293 -11.32 9.95 10.04
C ASP A 293 -11.53 9.46 8.58
N TYR A 294 -10.58 8.69 8.02
CA TYR A 294 -10.70 8.17 6.67
C TYR A 294 -11.92 7.25 6.52
N LYS A 295 -12.79 7.54 5.57
CA LYS A 295 -14.04 6.81 5.33
C LYS A 295 -13.85 5.69 4.34
N PHE A 296 -13.81 4.44 4.82
CA PHE A 296 -13.72 3.25 3.95
C PHE A 296 -15.09 2.77 3.46
N PHE A 297 -16.14 2.98 4.26
CA PHE A 297 -17.49 2.47 4.02
C PHE A 297 -18.53 3.56 4.15
N LYS A 298 -19.54 3.53 3.29
CA LYS A 298 -20.69 4.45 3.36
C LYS A 298 -21.55 4.17 4.60
N ASP A 299 -21.75 2.89 4.90
CA ASP A 299 -22.40 2.43 6.12
C ASP A 299 -21.37 1.77 7.03
N GLU A 300 -21.01 2.47 8.11
CA GLU A 300 -20.05 1.99 9.10
C GLU A 300 -20.54 0.76 9.88
N LYS A 301 -21.85 0.46 9.87
CA LYS A 301 -22.41 -0.76 10.49
C LYS A 301 -22.15 -2.01 9.68
N SER A 302 -21.93 -1.86 8.36
CA SER A 302 -21.70 -2.97 7.42
C SER A 302 -20.24 -3.27 7.15
N VAL A 303 -19.31 -2.92 8.05
CA VAL A 303 -17.86 -3.13 7.87
C VAL A 303 -17.55 -4.63 7.76
N SER A 304 -17.05 -5.04 6.60
CA SER A 304 -16.49 -6.37 6.37
C SER A 304 -14.98 -6.34 6.58
N LEU A 305 -14.46 -7.19 7.49
CA LEU A 305 -13.01 -7.32 7.72
C LEU A 305 -12.25 -7.71 6.46
N THR A 306 -12.79 -8.61 5.65
CA THR A 306 -12.17 -9.06 4.40
C THR A 306 -12.04 -7.90 3.41
N ILE A 307 -13.11 -7.10 3.25
CA ILE A 307 -13.10 -5.95 2.36
C ILE A 307 -12.19 -4.86 2.90
N ALA A 308 -12.26 -4.54 4.21
CA ALA A 308 -11.39 -3.57 4.85
C ALA A 308 -9.91 -3.93 4.68
N SER A 309 -9.53 -5.18 4.98
CA SER A 309 -8.15 -5.68 4.80
C SER A 309 -7.69 -5.58 3.35
N ARG A 310 -8.58 -5.86 2.38
CA ARG A 310 -8.29 -5.73 0.95
C ARG A 310 -8.00 -4.28 0.57
N TYR A 311 -8.84 -3.35 1.00
CA TYR A 311 -8.64 -1.91 0.71
C TYR A 311 -7.34 -1.40 1.34
N ILE A 312 -7.10 -1.73 2.61
CA ILE A 312 -5.91 -1.31 3.35
C ILE A 312 -4.64 -1.92 2.72
N GLY A 313 -4.63 -3.23 2.48
CA GLY A 313 -3.45 -3.94 1.98
C GLY A 313 -3.05 -3.59 0.55
N ASN A 314 -4.03 -3.32 -0.33
CA ASN A 314 -3.77 -2.90 -1.71
C ASN A 314 -3.33 -1.45 -1.82
N ALA A 315 -3.64 -0.61 -0.84
CA ALA A 315 -3.36 0.81 -0.93
C ALA A 315 -1.86 1.12 -0.85
N VAL A 316 -1.45 2.15 -1.59
CA VAL A 316 -0.24 2.90 -1.28
C VAL A 316 -0.46 3.61 0.06
N PRO A 317 0.48 3.54 1.02
CA PRO A 317 0.34 4.30 2.24
C PRO A 317 0.11 5.78 1.95
N PRO A 318 -0.93 6.43 2.51
CA PRO A 318 -1.17 7.86 2.31
C PRO A 318 0.06 8.72 2.56
N LYS A 319 0.84 8.43 3.60
CA LYS A 319 2.09 9.14 3.90
C LYS A 319 3.13 9.02 2.78
N LEU A 320 3.22 7.86 2.10
CA LEU A 320 4.10 7.74 0.93
C LEU A 320 3.61 8.62 -0.24
N GLY A 321 2.29 8.67 -0.45
CA GLY A 321 1.69 9.57 -1.44
C GLY A 321 1.97 11.05 -1.14
N GLU A 322 1.90 11.44 0.14
CA GLU A 322 2.26 12.79 0.60
C GLU A 322 3.74 13.11 0.33
N ILE A 323 4.65 12.18 0.63
CA ILE A 323 6.10 12.36 0.41
C ILE A 323 6.41 12.51 -1.08
N ILE A 324 5.79 11.69 -1.94
CA ILE A 324 5.92 11.82 -3.39
C ILE A 324 5.45 13.23 -3.84
N ALA A 325 4.30 13.67 -3.36
CA ALA A 325 3.76 14.98 -3.69
C ALA A 325 4.65 16.13 -3.18
N LEU A 326 5.17 16.03 -1.95
CA LEU A 326 6.11 17.01 -1.40
C LEU A 326 7.43 17.04 -2.17
N SER A 327 7.92 15.90 -2.68
CA SER A 327 9.09 15.84 -3.57
C SER A 327 8.81 16.61 -4.88
N ILE A 328 7.62 16.43 -5.45
CA ILE A 328 7.20 17.17 -6.65
C ILE A 328 7.10 18.67 -6.35
N ILE A 329 6.50 19.08 -5.22
CA ILE A 329 6.42 20.49 -4.81
C ILE A 329 7.83 21.09 -4.62
N HIS A 330 8.73 20.34 -4.01
CA HIS A 330 10.12 20.75 -3.83
C HIS A 330 10.79 20.98 -5.18
N HIS A 331 10.70 20.02 -6.09
CA HIS A 331 11.20 20.13 -7.46
C HIS A 331 10.68 21.38 -8.18
N LEU A 332 9.37 21.65 -8.10
CA LEU A 332 8.76 22.82 -8.74
C LEU A 332 9.23 24.17 -8.20
N LYS A 333 9.79 24.25 -6.98
CA LYS A 333 10.35 25.50 -6.44
C LYS A 333 11.67 25.89 -7.09
N TYR A 334 12.42 24.93 -7.62
CA TYR A 334 13.75 25.14 -8.20
C TYR A 334 13.72 25.24 -9.73
N HIS A 335 12.62 24.87 -10.37
CA HIS A 335 12.48 24.81 -11.83
C HIS A 335 11.31 25.66 -12.38
N LYS A 336 10.86 26.65 -11.61
CA LYS A 336 9.89 27.69 -12.08
C LYS A 336 10.56 28.87 -12.68
#